data_8e5e4235f96f0134f0f9d76026abd9cb
#
_entry.id   8e5e4235f96f0134f0f9d76026abd9cb
#
_cell.length_a   1.000
_cell.length_b   1.000
_cell.length_c   1.000
_cell.angle_alpha   90.00
_cell.angle_beta   90.00
_cell.angle_gamma   90.00
#
_symmetry.space_group_name_H-M   'P 1'
#
loop_
_entity.id
_entity.type
_entity.pdbx_description
1 polymer ?
#
loop_
_entity_poly.entity_id
_entity_poly.type
_entity_poly.pdbx_seq_one_letter_code
_entity_poly.pdbx_strand_id
1 'polypeptide(L)'
;MNLAQYLAQQGIDTRLPLVADYSGAMVNVSFKAVDAAAGRVDFYAPVFDDVEYRIAEPVPDYARSFAQSLPGDALGARWSCNCILNYLYGGLEGQRTGPITGPMTFGEIAYQLLNQTMVYVNLEKL
;
A
#
# COMPACT_ATOMS: atom_id res chain seq x y z
N MET A 1 -6.82 -23.41 12.44
CA MET A 1 -6.62 -22.81 11.10
C MET A 1 -5.70 -21.61 11.27
N ASN A 2 -4.61 -21.57 10.51
CA ASN A 2 -3.69 -20.43 10.50
C ASN A 2 -4.04 -19.43 9.38
N LEU A 3 -3.38 -18.27 9.37
CA LEU A 3 -3.65 -17.21 8.39
C LEU A 3 -3.47 -17.69 6.94
N ALA A 4 -2.41 -18.44 6.64
CA ALA A 4 -2.16 -18.93 5.27
C ALA A 4 -3.29 -19.84 4.77
N GLN A 5 -3.77 -20.73 5.61
CA GLN A 5 -4.90 -21.61 5.29
C GLN A 5 -6.20 -20.80 5.14
N TYR A 6 -6.42 -19.83 5.98
CA TYR A 6 -7.59 -18.94 5.89
C TYR A 6 -7.61 -18.17 4.56
N LEU A 7 -6.49 -17.53 4.19
CA LEU A 7 -6.37 -16.79 2.93
C LEU A 7 -6.66 -17.68 1.72
N ALA A 8 -6.11 -18.89 1.71
CA ALA A 8 -6.31 -19.85 0.63
C ALA A 8 -7.77 -20.34 0.54
N GLN A 9 -8.38 -20.67 1.68
CA GLN A 9 -9.77 -21.19 1.73
C GLN A 9 -10.80 -20.12 1.34
N GLN A 10 -10.56 -18.87 1.72
CA GLN A 10 -11.43 -17.75 1.38
C GLN A 10 -11.18 -17.16 -0.01
N GLY A 11 -10.15 -17.63 -0.71
CA GLY A 11 -9.77 -17.10 -2.02
C GLY A 11 -9.41 -15.61 -1.99
N ILE A 12 -8.78 -15.17 -0.89
CA ILE A 12 -8.39 -13.77 -0.71
C ILE A 12 -7.31 -13.38 -1.73
N ASP A 13 -7.52 -12.27 -2.43
CA ASP A 13 -6.52 -11.70 -3.32
C ASP A 13 -5.39 -11.05 -2.49
N THR A 14 -4.24 -11.70 -2.45
CA THR A 14 -3.08 -11.26 -1.66
C THR A 14 -2.32 -10.06 -2.25
N ARG A 15 -2.79 -9.50 -3.38
CA ARG A 15 -2.36 -8.17 -3.84
C ARG A 15 -2.98 -7.06 -3.01
N LEU A 16 -4.12 -7.34 -2.34
CA LEU A 16 -4.71 -6.44 -1.34
C LEU A 16 -3.88 -6.52 -0.06
N PRO A 17 -3.48 -5.37 0.54
CA PRO A 17 -2.67 -5.37 1.74
C PRO A 17 -3.50 -5.66 3.00
N LEU A 18 -2.81 -5.98 4.07
CA LEU A 18 -3.33 -5.75 5.42
C LEU A 18 -3.30 -4.25 5.72
N VAL A 19 -4.30 -3.79 6.45
CA VAL A 19 -4.41 -2.40 6.91
C VAL A 19 -4.57 -2.39 8.42
N ALA A 20 -3.80 -1.54 9.09
CA ALA A 20 -3.91 -1.34 10.53
C ALA A 20 -3.83 0.14 10.89
N ASP A 21 -4.44 0.48 12.02
CA ASP A 21 -4.33 1.81 12.62
C ASP A 21 -3.18 1.81 13.63
N TYR A 22 -2.09 2.51 13.29
CA TYR A 22 -0.97 2.74 14.18
C TYR A 22 -1.12 4.12 14.85
N SER A 23 -1.94 4.18 15.90
CA SER A 23 -2.17 5.40 16.70
C SER A 23 -2.64 6.59 15.85
N GLY A 24 -3.60 6.35 14.98
CA GLY A 24 -4.20 7.36 14.09
C GLY A 24 -3.60 7.43 12.69
N ALA A 25 -2.53 6.68 12.42
CA ALA A 25 -1.95 6.54 11.09
C ALA A 25 -2.33 5.19 10.49
N MET A 26 -3.07 5.20 9.39
CA MET A 26 -3.40 3.98 8.65
C MET A 26 -2.18 3.50 7.87
N VAL A 27 -1.74 2.29 8.14
CA VAL A 27 -0.55 1.68 7.53
C VAL A 27 -0.92 0.42 6.79
N ASN A 28 -0.42 0.29 5.56
CA ASN A 28 -0.56 -0.90 4.75
C ASN A 28 0.65 -1.83 4.94
N VAL A 29 0.38 -3.13 5.06
CA VAL A 29 1.41 -4.18 5.05
C VAL A 29 1.08 -5.16 3.94
N SER A 30 1.94 -5.27 2.95
CA SER A 30 1.71 -6.13 1.78
C SER A 30 2.21 -7.54 2.01
N PHE A 31 1.46 -8.50 1.49
CA PHE A 31 1.87 -9.89 1.43
C PHE A 31 3.03 -10.06 0.43
N LYS A 32 4.04 -10.82 0.83
CA LYS A 32 5.18 -11.19 -0.01
C LYS A 32 5.01 -12.60 -0.57
N ALA A 33 4.62 -13.54 0.29
CA ALA A 33 4.36 -14.92 -0.08
C ALA A 33 3.36 -15.57 0.88
N VAL A 34 2.56 -16.51 0.37
CA VAL A 34 1.64 -17.31 1.16
C VAL A 34 1.86 -18.78 0.81
N ASP A 35 2.25 -19.57 1.81
CA ASP A 35 2.40 -21.03 1.69
C ASP A 35 1.39 -21.70 2.62
N ALA A 36 0.25 -22.10 2.06
CA ALA A 36 -0.82 -22.74 2.82
C ALA A 36 -0.43 -24.13 3.32
N ALA A 37 0.45 -24.85 2.60
CA ALA A 37 0.92 -26.18 2.99
C ALA A 37 1.87 -26.11 4.20
N ALA A 38 2.79 -25.16 4.20
CA ALA A 38 3.67 -24.88 5.32
C ALA A 38 3.03 -24.04 6.42
N GLY A 39 1.85 -23.47 6.18
CA GLY A 39 1.16 -22.59 7.12
C GLY A 39 1.87 -21.26 7.33
N ARG A 40 2.65 -20.79 6.34
CA ARG A 40 3.51 -19.61 6.45
C ARG A 40 3.00 -18.48 5.58
N VAL A 41 3.07 -17.25 6.14
CA VAL A 41 2.86 -16.00 5.42
C VAL A 41 4.06 -15.11 5.64
N ASP A 42 4.65 -14.62 4.55
CA ASP A 42 5.72 -13.63 4.57
C ASP A 42 5.17 -12.27 4.15
N PHE A 43 5.63 -11.21 4.79
CA PHE A 43 5.23 -9.83 4.52
C PHE A 43 6.41 -8.99 4.07
N TYR A 44 6.13 -7.85 3.43
CA TYR A 44 7.14 -6.85 3.06
C TYR A 44 7.46 -5.86 4.19
N ALA A 45 6.62 -5.79 5.22
CA ALA A 45 6.83 -4.97 6.41
C ALA A 45 6.50 -5.79 7.66
N PRO A 46 6.99 -5.37 8.85
CA PRO A 46 6.69 -6.06 10.10
C PRO A 46 5.20 -6.08 10.41
N VAL A 47 4.74 -7.18 11.02
CA VAL A 47 3.43 -7.31 11.67
C VAL A 47 3.64 -7.58 13.16
N PHE A 48 2.72 -7.13 13.99
CA PHE A 48 2.81 -7.19 15.44
C PHE A 48 1.60 -7.91 16.03
N ASP A 49 1.82 -8.73 17.03
CA ASP A 49 0.78 -9.59 17.63
C ASP A 49 -0.32 -8.80 18.36
N ASP A 50 -0.02 -7.60 18.82
CA ASP A 50 -0.91 -6.73 19.57
C ASP A 50 -1.67 -5.71 18.69
N VAL A 51 -1.54 -5.80 17.38
CA VAL A 51 -2.20 -4.92 16.41
C VAL A 51 -3.29 -5.66 15.65
N GLU A 52 -4.48 -5.05 15.60
CA GLU A 52 -5.57 -5.56 14.76
C GLU A 52 -5.34 -5.18 13.30
N TYR A 53 -5.29 -6.19 12.43
CA TYR A 53 -5.18 -6.03 10.99
C TYR A 53 -6.47 -6.42 10.29
N ARG A 54 -6.82 -5.69 9.25
CA ARG A 54 -7.92 -5.99 8.34
C ARG A 54 -7.39 -6.12 6.93
N ILE A 55 -8.02 -6.95 6.13
CA ILE A 55 -7.70 -7.05 4.70
C ILE A 55 -8.38 -5.88 3.99
N ALA A 56 -7.63 -5.15 3.17
CA ALA A 56 -8.19 -4.05 2.39
C ALA A 56 -9.29 -4.54 1.44
N GLU A 57 -10.31 -3.72 1.23
CA GLU A 57 -11.34 -3.99 0.25
C GLU A 57 -10.85 -3.72 -1.17
N PRO A 58 -11.24 -4.56 -2.15
CA PRO A 58 -10.91 -4.29 -3.55
C PRO A 58 -11.61 -3.02 -4.03
N VAL A 59 -10.86 -2.18 -4.75
CA VAL A 59 -11.37 -0.94 -5.35
C VAL A 59 -11.49 -1.14 -6.86
N PRO A 60 -12.70 -1.10 -7.44
CA PRO A 60 -12.86 -1.11 -8.89
C PRO A 60 -12.18 0.12 -9.52
N ASP A 61 -11.47 -0.07 -10.63
CA ASP A 61 -10.73 1.00 -11.30
C ASP A 61 -9.83 1.79 -10.33
N TYR A 62 -8.89 1.08 -9.72
CA TYR A 62 -8.02 1.64 -8.69
C TYR A 62 -7.23 2.86 -9.19
N ALA A 63 -6.72 2.85 -10.42
CA ALA A 63 -5.96 3.96 -10.97
C ALA A 63 -6.77 5.26 -11.00
N ARG A 64 -8.04 5.17 -11.40
CA ARG A 64 -8.97 6.32 -11.39
C ARG A 64 -9.30 6.77 -9.97
N SER A 65 -9.63 5.82 -9.09
CA SER A 65 -9.90 6.12 -7.68
C SER A 65 -8.70 6.75 -6.99
N PHE A 66 -7.49 6.25 -7.25
CA PHE A 66 -6.25 6.80 -6.72
C PHE A 66 -6.05 8.26 -7.19
N ALA A 67 -6.18 8.52 -8.49
CA ALA A 67 -6.03 9.86 -9.05
C ALA A 67 -7.07 10.85 -8.49
N GLN A 68 -8.31 10.41 -8.28
CA GLN A 68 -9.39 11.22 -7.72
C GLN A 68 -9.25 11.47 -6.21
N SER A 69 -8.60 10.57 -5.48
CA SER A 69 -8.40 10.68 -4.03
C SER A 69 -7.18 11.51 -3.62
N LEU A 70 -6.38 11.96 -4.59
CA LEU A 70 -5.24 12.82 -4.29
C LEU A 70 -5.71 14.09 -3.57
N PRO A 71 -5.09 14.47 -2.42
CA PRO A 71 -5.37 15.74 -1.77
C PRO A 71 -5.18 16.93 -2.73
N GLY A 72 -5.96 17.98 -2.57
CA GLY A 72 -5.88 19.16 -3.46
C GLY A 72 -4.51 19.83 -3.48
N ASP A 73 -3.78 19.77 -2.39
CA ASP A 73 -2.40 20.29 -2.27
C ASP A 73 -1.36 19.39 -2.98
N ALA A 74 -1.67 18.13 -3.26
CA ALA A 74 -0.82 17.26 -4.06
C ALA A 74 -0.62 17.76 -5.49
N LEU A 75 -1.55 18.58 -6.00
CA LEU A 75 -1.41 19.23 -7.32
C LEU A 75 -0.22 20.20 -7.39
N GLY A 76 0.22 20.73 -6.25
CA GLY A 76 1.40 21.58 -6.11
C GLY A 76 2.66 20.86 -5.68
N ALA A 77 2.65 19.53 -5.63
CA ALA A 77 3.78 18.75 -5.16
C ALA A 77 5.05 19.00 -5.99
N ARG A 78 6.14 19.29 -5.29
CA ARG A 78 7.45 19.50 -5.89
C ARG A 78 8.22 18.20 -6.06
N TRP A 79 7.90 17.22 -5.26
CA TRP A 79 8.50 15.90 -5.27
C TRP A 79 7.52 14.88 -4.74
N SER A 80 7.54 13.70 -5.29
CA SER A 80 6.76 12.57 -4.82
C SER A 80 7.54 11.28 -4.92
N CYS A 81 7.16 10.29 -4.15
CA CYS A 81 7.71 8.95 -4.18
C CYS A 81 6.59 7.95 -3.93
N ASN A 82 6.58 6.85 -4.65
CA ASN A 82 5.56 5.82 -4.54
C ASN A 82 6.20 4.47 -4.20
N CYS A 83 5.48 3.66 -3.43
CA CYS A 83 5.87 2.27 -3.27
C CYS A 83 5.63 1.50 -4.57
N ILE A 84 6.60 0.69 -4.98
CA ILE A 84 6.50 -0.12 -6.20
C ILE A 84 5.29 -1.08 -6.15
N LEU A 85 4.90 -1.53 -4.98
CA LEU A 85 3.73 -2.40 -4.81
C LEU A 85 2.41 -1.66 -5.09
N ASN A 86 2.31 -0.36 -4.76
CA ASN A 86 1.17 0.46 -5.15
C ASN A 86 1.07 0.57 -6.68
N TYR A 87 2.20 0.79 -7.32
CA TYR A 87 2.29 0.87 -8.78
C TYR A 87 1.91 -0.45 -9.47
N LEU A 88 2.49 -1.57 -9.03
CA LEU A 88 2.27 -2.88 -9.64
C LEU A 88 0.88 -3.46 -9.31
N TYR A 89 0.53 -3.52 -8.03
CA TYR A 89 -0.72 -4.14 -7.58
C TYR A 89 -1.95 -3.27 -7.87
N GLY A 90 -1.76 -1.94 -7.89
CA GLY A 90 -2.79 -0.99 -8.28
C GLY A 90 -3.01 -0.88 -9.79
N GLY A 91 -2.16 -1.51 -10.62
CA GLY A 91 -2.26 -1.42 -12.08
C GLY A 91 -2.01 -0.01 -12.61
N LEU A 92 -1.11 0.75 -11.97
CA LEU A 92 -0.84 2.14 -12.34
C LEU A 92 0.07 2.28 -13.56
N GLU A 93 0.67 1.18 -14.05
CA GLU A 93 1.53 1.19 -15.24
C GLU A 93 0.78 1.74 -16.46
N GLY A 94 1.38 2.74 -17.11
CA GLY A 94 0.78 3.39 -18.27
C GLY A 94 -0.42 4.29 -17.95
N GLN A 95 -0.82 4.43 -16.69
CA GLN A 95 -1.91 5.30 -16.25
C GLN A 95 -1.41 6.69 -15.90
N ARG A 96 -2.30 7.68 -16.01
CA ARG A 96 -2.02 9.04 -15.57
C ARG A 96 -2.61 9.26 -14.18
N THR A 97 -1.76 9.62 -13.22
CA THR A 97 -2.15 9.90 -11.83
C THR A 97 -1.96 11.38 -11.48
N GLY A 98 -2.26 12.27 -12.41
CA GLY A 98 -2.09 13.71 -12.24
C GLY A 98 -0.61 14.13 -12.27
N PRO A 99 -0.21 15.13 -11.49
CA PRO A 99 1.17 15.64 -11.46
C PRO A 99 2.11 14.76 -10.62
N ILE A 100 1.61 13.67 -10.06
CA ILE A 100 2.40 12.79 -9.20
C ILE A 100 3.32 11.94 -10.08
N THR A 101 4.58 12.31 -10.07
CA THR A 101 5.67 11.61 -10.74
C THR A 101 6.84 11.51 -9.78
N GLY A 102 7.61 10.48 -9.86
CA GLY A 102 8.77 10.34 -8.99
C GLY A 102 9.28 8.93 -8.94
N PRO A 103 10.37 8.72 -8.20
CA PRO A 103 10.96 7.40 -8.08
C PRO A 103 10.01 6.42 -7.36
N MET A 104 10.27 5.15 -7.59
CA MET A 104 9.64 4.06 -6.84
C MET A 104 10.59 3.56 -5.77
N THR A 105 10.03 3.18 -4.63
CA THR A 105 10.74 2.49 -3.54
C THR A 105 10.08 1.16 -3.25
N PHE A 106 10.66 0.36 -2.38
CA PHE A 106 10.04 -0.86 -1.85
C PHE A 106 9.22 -0.58 -0.58
N GLY A 107 8.88 0.68 -0.32
CA GLY A 107 8.14 1.13 0.86
C GLY A 107 9.00 1.87 1.88
N GLU A 108 10.32 1.98 1.66
CA GLU A 108 11.23 2.75 2.52
C GLU A 108 11.04 4.24 2.30
N ILE A 109 10.11 4.82 3.03
CA ILE A 109 9.73 6.21 2.84
C ILE A 109 9.30 6.84 4.18
N ALA A 110 9.55 8.12 4.36
CA ALA A 110 9.15 8.86 5.56
C ALA A 110 9.59 8.20 6.87
N TYR A 111 10.81 7.67 6.91
CA TYR A 111 11.42 6.96 8.06
C TYR A 111 10.73 5.65 8.47
N GLN A 112 9.88 5.10 7.61
CA GLN A 112 9.11 3.89 7.88
C GLN A 112 9.09 2.95 6.66
N LEU A 113 8.50 1.77 6.84
CA LEU A 113 8.09 0.91 5.75
C LEU A 113 6.58 1.10 5.50
N LEU A 114 6.24 1.77 4.41
CA LEU A 114 4.87 2.08 4.02
C LEU A 114 4.57 1.42 2.67
N ASN A 115 4.08 0.19 2.73
CA ASN A 115 3.71 -0.55 1.52
C ASN A 115 2.49 0.07 0.85
N GLN A 116 2.41 -0.03 -0.48
CA GLN A 116 1.28 0.47 -1.27
C GLN A 116 0.87 1.91 -0.93
N THR A 117 1.85 2.77 -0.72
CA THR A 117 1.65 4.14 -0.26
C THR A 117 2.44 5.10 -1.14
N MET A 118 1.87 6.24 -1.42
CA MET A 118 2.52 7.36 -2.11
C MET A 118 2.71 8.52 -1.12
N VAL A 119 3.88 9.15 -1.18
CA VAL A 119 4.21 10.33 -0.37
C VAL A 119 4.62 11.48 -1.29
N TYR A 120 4.27 12.68 -0.93
CA TYR A 120 4.64 13.90 -1.66
C TYR A 120 5.08 15.01 -0.72
N VAL A 121 5.84 15.95 -1.26
CA VAL A 121 6.35 17.12 -0.54
C VAL A 121 5.94 18.40 -1.27
N ASN A 122 5.34 19.30 -0.55
CA ASN A 122 5.11 20.68 -0.94
C ASN A 122 6.13 21.59 -0.28
N LEU A 123 6.61 22.59 -1.03
CA LEU A 123 7.46 23.65 -0.50
C LEU A 123 6.61 24.90 -0.37
N GLU A 124 6.37 25.33 0.86
CA GLU A 124 5.78 26.62 1.13
C GLU A 124 6.84 27.71 0.92
N LYS A 125 6.44 28.82 0.29
CA LYS A 125 7.29 30.02 0.29
C LYS A 125 7.23 30.62 1.67
N LEU A 126 8.36 30.70 2.32
CA LEU A 126 8.54 31.43 3.56
C LEU A 126 8.36 32.95 3.31
#